data_bfc14fd894207891dbf1e5b6dea2af87
#
_entry.id   bfc14fd894207891dbf1e5b6dea2af87
#
_cell.length_a   1.000
_cell.length_b   1.000
_cell.length_c   1.000
_cell.angle_alpha   90.00
_cell.angle_beta   90.00
_cell.angle_gamma   90.00
#
_symmetry.space_group_name_H-M   'P 1'
#
loop_
_entity.id
_entity.type
_entity.pdbx_description
1 polymer ?
#
loop_
_entity_poly.entity_id
_entity_poly.type
_entity_poly.pdbx_seq_one_letter_code
_entity_poly.pdbx_strand_id
1 'polypeptide(L)'
;SRSVPFVQAVKVLQDDMACDVIKIGNIVRNKERFVKRRQRIIGPNGNTLKAIELLTGCYVLVQGNTVSAMGTYKGLKEVRRIVLDCMKNIHPIYHIKELMIKRELAKDPKLANESWDRFLPKLKKQNVKAKKPKETIKKKTYTPFPPPQQPSKLDLQLESGEYFLKPQEKKKNELAKKMQAQAEHAVKREQEREKMFIAPEEP
;
A
#
# COMPACT_ATOMS: atom_id res chain seq x y z
N SER A 1 -31.49 -0.94 -19.80
CA SER A 1 -30.47 0.02 -20.24
C SER A 1 -30.17 1.00 -19.08
N ARG A 2 -28.91 1.32 -18.85
CA ARG A 2 -28.47 2.25 -17.81
C ARG A 2 -28.33 3.66 -18.38
N SER A 3 -29.41 4.19 -19.00
CA SER A 3 -29.43 5.51 -19.64
C SER A 3 -28.34 5.74 -20.71
N VAL A 4 -27.85 4.66 -21.30
CA VAL A 4 -26.92 4.74 -22.44
C VAL A 4 -27.69 5.18 -23.66
N PRO A 5 -27.21 6.19 -24.43
CA PRO A 5 -27.87 6.62 -25.66
C PRO A 5 -28.05 5.48 -26.66
N PHE A 6 -29.18 5.43 -27.32
CA PHE A 6 -29.52 4.36 -28.26
C PHE A 6 -28.46 4.13 -29.33
N VAL A 7 -27.93 5.21 -29.91
CA VAL A 7 -26.88 5.17 -30.94
C VAL A 7 -25.62 4.42 -30.45
N GLN A 8 -25.26 4.55 -29.16
CA GLN A 8 -24.13 3.81 -28.58
C GLN A 8 -24.55 2.38 -28.26
N ALA A 9 -25.77 2.18 -27.74
CA ALA A 9 -26.25 0.84 -27.36
C ALA A 9 -26.31 -0.13 -28.54
N VAL A 10 -26.65 0.32 -29.72
CA VAL A 10 -26.69 -0.50 -30.94
C VAL A 10 -25.31 -1.07 -31.31
N LYS A 11 -24.21 -0.36 -30.97
CA LYS A 11 -22.86 -0.85 -31.25
C LYS A 11 -22.50 -2.16 -30.50
N VAL A 12 -23.22 -2.52 -29.45
CA VAL A 12 -23.02 -3.79 -28.74
C VAL A 12 -23.41 -5.00 -29.61
N LEU A 13 -24.18 -4.79 -30.65
CA LEU A 13 -24.52 -5.86 -31.62
C LEU A 13 -23.36 -6.20 -32.57
N GLN A 14 -22.29 -5.42 -32.57
CA GLN A 14 -21.06 -5.72 -33.30
C GLN A 14 -20.22 -6.73 -32.53
N ASP A 15 -19.65 -7.71 -33.21
CA ASP A 15 -18.91 -8.83 -32.59
C ASP A 15 -17.68 -8.37 -31.79
N ASP A 16 -17.02 -7.28 -32.20
CA ASP A 16 -15.82 -6.73 -31.56
C ASP A 16 -16.14 -5.83 -30.36
N MET A 17 -17.39 -5.54 -30.07
CA MET A 17 -17.84 -4.61 -29.07
C MET A 17 -18.50 -5.33 -27.89
N ALA A 18 -17.91 -5.16 -26.73
CA ALA A 18 -18.48 -5.66 -25.48
C ALA A 18 -18.96 -4.51 -24.58
N CYS A 19 -19.79 -4.83 -23.58
CA CYS A 19 -20.23 -3.87 -22.59
C CYS A 19 -19.93 -4.37 -21.18
N ASP A 20 -19.62 -3.44 -20.29
CA ASP A 20 -19.39 -3.72 -18.87
C ASP A 20 -20.15 -2.71 -17.99
N VAL A 21 -20.81 -3.21 -16.96
CA VAL A 21 -21.51 -2.40 -15.96
C VAL A 21 -20.85 -2.55 -14.60
N ILE A 22 -20.03 -1.58 -14.25
CA ILE A 22 -19.23 -1.58 -13.02
C ILE A 22 -20.06 -1.00 -11.88
N LYS A 23 -20.36 -1.80 -10.87
CA LYS A 23 -21.05 -1.35 -9.65
C LYS A 23 -20.05 -0.72 -8.69
N ILE A 24 -20.22 0.56 -8.37
CA ILE A 24 -19.31 1.33 -7.51
C ILE A 24 -19.91 1.70 -6.15
N GLY A 25 -21.21 1.53 -5.96
CA GLY A 25 -21.95 2.01 -4.79
C GLY A 25 -21.51 1.40 -3.46
N ASN A 26 -21.10 0.14 -3.45
CA ASN A 26 -20.78 -0.59 -2.21
C ASN A 26 -19.30 -0.53 -1.81
N ILE A 27 -18.45 0.14 -2.60
CA ILE A 27 -17.00 0.18 -2.36
C ILE A 27 -16.63 1.18 -1.25
N VAL A 28 -17.41 2.26 -1.14
CA VAL A 28 -17.15 3.35 -0.19
C VAL A 28 -18.37 3.56 0.70
N ARG A 29 -18.23 3.35 2.01
CA ARG A 29 -19.33 3.53 2.98
C ARG A 29 -19.77 4.99 3.13
N ASN A 30 -18.82 5.93 3.17
CA ASN A 30 -19.12 7.35 3.37
C ASN A 30 -19.62 7.97 2.05
N LYS A 31 -20.84 8.51 2.09
CA LYS A 31 -21.53 9.10 0.92
C LYS A 31 -20.77 10.29 0.33
N GLU A 32 -20.24 11.18 1.16
CA GLU A 32 -19.49 12.35 0.69
C GLU A 32 -18.19 11.93 -0.03
N ARG A 33 -17.44 10.98 0.55
CA ARG A 33 -16.24 10.44 -0.07
C ARG A 33 -16.57 9.73 -1.39
N PHE A 34 -17.69 9.02 -1.44
CA PHE A 34 -18.17 8.39 -2.66
C PHE A 34 -18.42 9.42 -3.76
N VAL A 35 -19.18 10.49 -3.47
CA VAL A 35 -19.48 11.55 -4.42
C VAL A 35 -18.21 12.23 -4.92
N LYS A 36 -17.27 12.58 -4.02
CA LYS A 36 -15.98 13.18 -4.39
C LYS A 36 -15.15 12.27 -5.30
N ARG A 37 -15.09 10.96 -5.01
CA ARG A 37 -14.35 9.99 -5.81
C ARG A 37 -15.01 9.76 -7.17
N ARG A 38 -16.34 9.66 -7.21
CA ARG A 38 -17.09 9.57 -8.46
C ARG A 38 -16.86 10.81 -9.34
N GLN A 39 -16.88 11.99 -8.76
CA GLN A 39 -16.64 13.24 -9.47
C GLN A 39 -15.21 13.31 -10.05
N ARG A 40 -14.22 12.69 -9.40
CA ARG A 40 -12.85 12.58 -9.95
C ARG A 40 -12.79 11.77 -11.26
N ILE A 41 -13.66 10.80 -11.45
CA ILE A 41 -13.72 10.04 -12.72
C ILE A 41 -14.16 10.96 -13.85
N ILE A 42 -15.11 11.83 -13.57
CA ILE A 42 -15.61 12.79 -14.56
C ILE A 42 -14.56 13.89 -14.78
N GLY A 43 -14.00 14.41 -13.68
CA GLY A 43 -13.05 15.52 -13.67
C GLY A 43 -13.70 16.88 -13.95
N PRO A 44 -12.90 17.97 -13.93
CA PRO A 44 -13.39 19.30 -14.29
C PRO A 44 -13.82 19.30 -15.76
N ASN A 45 -15.01 19.81 -16.02
CA ASN A 45 -15.60 19.89 -17.36
C ASN A 45 -15.64 18.57 -18.14
N GLY A 46 -15.56 17.41 -17.45
CA GLY A 46 -15.53 16.10 -18.10
C GLY A 46 -14.20 15.72 -18.76
N ASN A 47 -13.13 16.49 -18.55
CA ASN A 47 -11.86 16.29 -19.23
C ASN A 47 -11.21 14.94 -18.89
N THR A 48 -11.32 14.50 -17.61
CA THR A 48 -10.76 13.20 -17.18
C THR A 48 -11.49 12.04 -17.87
N LEU A 49 -12.82 12.11 -17.92
CA LEU A 49 -13.65 11.11 -18.59
C LEU A 49 -13.30 11.04 -20.07
N LYS A 50 -13.20 12.20 -20.73
CA LYS A 50 -12.86 12.28 -22.15
C LYS A 50 -11.47 11.74 -22.45
N ALA A 51 -10.49 12.00 -21.58
CA ALA A 51 -9.15 11.44 -21.71
C ALA A 51 -9.16 9.90 -21.59
N ILE A 52 -9.93 9.35 -20.65
CA ILE A 52 -10.10 7.91 -20.52
C ILE A 52 -10.71 7.31 -21.77
N GLU A 53 -11.78 7.91 -22.29
CA GLU A 53 -12.45 7.47 -23.54
C GLU A 53 -11.49 7.44 -24.74
N LEU A 54 -10.72 8.51 -24.94
CA LEU A 54 -9.77 8.63 -26.04
C LEU A 54 -8.58 7.67 -25.95
N LEU A 55 -8.12 7.38 -24.74
CA LEU A 55 -6.97 6.49 -24.53
C LEU A 55 -7.34 5.01 -24.59
N THR A 56 -8.55 4.65 -24.13
CA THR A 56 -9.02 3.27 -24.10
C THR A 56 -9.85 2.89 -25.33
N GLY A 57 -10.30 3.88 -26.10
CA GLY A 57 -11.23 3.68 -27.22
C GLY A 57 -12.62 3.21 -26.80
N CYS A 58 -12.98 3.40 -25.52
CA CYS A 58 -14.26 2.98 -24.97
C CYS A 58 -15.18 4.18 -24.74
N TYR A 59 -16.46 4.00 -24.91
CA TYR A 59 -17.47 4.93 -24.42
C TYR A 59 -17.72 4.68 -22.94
N VAL A 60 -17.72 5.72 -22.11
CA VAL A 60 -17.88 5.59 -20.64
C VAL A 60 -18.97 6.54 -20.15
N LEU A 61 -19.97 5.98 -19.46
CA LEU A 61 -21.06 6.74 -18.83
C LEU A 61 -21.06 6.52 -17.33
N VAL A 62 -20.92 7.59 -16.55
CA VAL A 62 -20.98 7.57 -15.08
C VAL A 62 -22.36 8.02 -14.63
N GLN A 63 -23.13 7.11 -14.04
CA GLN A 63 -24.48 7.40 -13.56
C GLN A 63 -24.75 6.77 -12.21
N GLY A 64 -25.18 7.58 -11.24
CA GLY A 64 -25.56 7.11 -9.92
C GLY A 64 -24.47 6.26 -9.25
N ASN A 65 -24.76 5.00 -9.00
CA ASN A 65 -23.89 4.01 -8.35
C ASN A 65 -23.22 3.06 -9.35
N THR A 66 -23.30 3.35 -10.64
CA THR A 66 -22.74 2.48 -11.68
C THR A 66 -21.99 3.28 -12.72
N VAL A 67 -20.99 2.64 -13.31
CA VAL A 67 -20.28 3.15 -14.50
C VAL A 67 -20.50 2.13 -15.60
N SER A 68 -21.10 2.56 -16.69
CA SER A 68 -21.30 1.73 -17.89
C SER A 68 -20.20 2.04 -18.88
N ALA A 69 -19.54 1.01 -19.38
CA ALA A 69 -18.49 1.14 -20.38
C ALA A 69 -18.80 0.24 -21.58
N MET A 70 -18.47 0.70 -22.79
CA MET A 70 -18.66 -0.03 -24.02
C MET A 70 -17.44 0.15 -24.92
N GLY A 71 -16.93 -0.94 -25.47
CA GLY A 71 -15.74 -0.91 -26.30
C GLY A 71 -15.11 -2.29 -26.46
N THR A 72 -13.88 -2.31 -26.91
CA THR A 72 -13.11 -3.55 -27.02
C THR A 72 -12.82 -4.16 -25.65
N TYR A 73 -12.70 -5.47 -25.57
CA TYR A 73 -12.43 -6.19 -24.31
C TYR A 73 -11.18 -5.68 -23.58
N LYS A 74 -10.10 -5.39 -24.32
CA LYS A 74 -8.87 -4.82 -23.78
C LYS A 74 -9.10 -3.45 -23.15
N GLY A 75 -9.81 -2.57 -23.84
CA GLY A 75 -10.17 -1.23 -23.33
C GLY A 75 -11.08 -1.30 -22.10
N LEU A 76 -12.09 -2.17 -22.11
CA LEU A 76 -12.99 -2.37 -20.96
C LEU A 76 -12.24 -2.82 -19.68
N LYS A 77 -11.25 -3.69 -19.83
CA LYS A 77 -10.42 -4.15 -18.71
C LYS A 77 -9.63 -2.98 -18.08
N GLU A 78 -9.07 -2.10 -18.89
CA GLU A 78 -8.39 -0.89 -18.41
C GLU A 78 -9.37 0.11 -17.76
N VAL A 79 -10.53 0.37 -18.38
CA VAL A 79 -11.57 1.23 -17.78
C VAL A 79 -12.01 0.71 -16.42
N ARG A 80 -12.27 -0.60 -16.31
CA ARG A 80 -12.66 -1.23 -15.03
C ARG A 80 -11.58 -1.02 -13.97
N ARG A 81 -10.30 -1.21 -14.31
CA ARG A 81 -9.16 -0.98 -13.41
C ARG A 81 -9.13 0.46 -12.93
N ILE A 82 -9.22 1.44 -13.83
CA ILE A 82 -9.20 2.86 -13.50
C ILE A 82 -10.34 3.24 -12.56
N VAL A 83 -11.56 2.79 -12.85
CA VAL A 83 -12.76 3.07 -12.06
C VAL A 83 -12.65 2.50 -10.65
N LEU A 84 -12.26 1.25 -10.52
CA LEU A 84 -12.11 0.59 -9.22
C LEU A 84 -11.00 1.21 -8.38
N ASP A 85 -9.87 1.57 -8.98
CA ASP A 85 -8.76 2.21 -8.29
C ASP A 85 -9.10 3.65 -7.88
N CYS A 86 -9.87 4.38 -8.68
CA CYS A 86 -10.40 5.68 -8.29
C CYS A 86 -11.30 5.57 -7.04
N MET A 87 -12.13 4.52 -6.95
CA MET A 87 -12.94 4.25 -5.76
C MET A 87 -12.08 3.86 -4.55
N LYS A 88 -10.89 3.26 -4.74
CA LYS A 88 -9.88 2.99 -3.70
C LYS A 88 -9.04 4.21 -3.30
N ASN A 89 -9.38 5.39 -3.84
CA ASN A 89 -8.68 6.65 -3.61
C ASN A 89 -7.36 6.83 -4.36
N ILE A 90 -7.17 6.14 -5.47
CA ILE A 90 -6.07 6.41 -6.42
C ILE A 90 -6.59 7.39 -7.46
N HIS A 91 -5.88 8.49 -7.68
CA HIS A 91 -6.33 9.50 -8.64
C HIS A 91 -6.19 8.97 -10.09
N PRO A 92 -7.22 9.12 -10.97
CA PRO A 92 -7.20 8.57 -12.32
C PRO A 92 -6.08 9.12 -13.21
N ILE A 93 -5.52 10.28 -12.87
CA ILE A 93 -4.41 10.90 -13.63
C ILE A 93 -3.17 9.98 -13.73
N TYR A 94 -2.94 9.14 -12.73
CA TYR A 94 -1.82 8.20 -12.76
C TYR A 94 -2.01 7.13 -13.84
N HIS A 95 -3.20 6.59 -13.95
CA HIS A 95 -3.53 5.63 -15.01
C HIS A 95 -3.55 6.29 -16.40
N ILE A 96 -4.02 7.54 -16.49
CA ILE A 96 -3.98 8.31 -17.73
C ILE A 96 -2.53 8.48 -18.19
N LYS A 97 -1.61 8.86 -17.30
CA LYS A 97 -0.17 8.96 -17.61
C LYS A 97 0.40 7.62 -18.08
N GLU A 98 0.07 6.53 -17.38
CA GLU A 98 0.49 5.18 -17.76
C GLU A 98 -0.01 4.81 -19.17
N LEU A 99 -1.28 5.06 -19.47
CA LEU A 99 -1.86 4.80 -20.79
C LEU A 99 -1.25 5.68 -21.89
N MET A 100 -0.93 6.93 -21.60
CA MET A 100 -0.24 7.82 -22.56
C MET A 100 1.14 7.27 -22.90
N ILE A 101 1.92 6.86 -21.91
CA ILE A 101 3.25 6.27 -22.12
C ILE A 101 3.11 4.98 -22.94
N LYS A 102 2.19 4.07 -22.60
CA LYS A 102 1.94 2.85 -23.37
C LYS A 102 1.57 3.14 -24.83
N ARG A 103 0.78 4.19 -25.05
CA ARG A 103 0.40 4.60 -26.40
C ARG A 103 1.58 5.12 -27.22
N GLU A 104 2.49 5.90 -26.58
CA GLU A 104 3.71 6.36 -27.25
C GLU A 104 4.67 5.20 -27.56
N LEU A 105 4.90 4.31 -26.57
CA LEU A 105 5.74 3.13 -26.78
C LEU A 105 5.21 2.18 -27.87
N ALA A 106 3.88 2.09 -28.02
CA ALA A 106 3.26 1.26 -29.04
C ALA A 106 3.46 1.81 -30.46
N LYS A 107 3.83 3.09 -30.64
CA LYS A 107 4.13 3.66 -31.94
C LYS A 107 5.50 3.25 -32.47
N ASP A 108 6.43 2.91 -31.57
CA ASP A 108 7.79 2.53 -31.94
C ASP A 108 7.86 1.03 -32.26
N PRO A 109 8.12 0.63 -33.53
CA PRO A 109 8.13 -0.77 -33.91
C PRO A 109 9.22 -1.59 -33.21
N LYS A 110 10.32 -0.95 -32.81
CA LYS A 110 11.42 -1.60 -32.07
C LYS A 110 11.02 -2.00 -30.65
N LEU A 111 10.12 -1.24 -30.01
CA LEU A 111 9.70 -1.44 -28.61
C LEU A 111 8.38 -2.20 -28.49
N ALA A 112 7.67 -2.45 -29.61
CA ALA A 112 6.36 -3.09 -29.60
C ALA A 112 6.34 -4.48 -28.97
N ASN A 113 7.45 -5.25 -29.10
CA ASN A 113 7.58 -6.63 -28.59
C ASN A 113 8.33 -6.72 -27.25
N GLU A 114 8.80 -5.58 -26.69
CA GLU A 114 9.51 -5.56 -25.42
C GLU A 114 8.57 -5.40 -24.21
N SER A 115 9.04 -5.78 -23.03
CA SER A 115 8.35 -5.47 -21.77
C SER A 115 8.53 -4.01 -21.41
N TRP A 116 7.41 -3.28 -21.25
CA TRP A 116 7.41 -1.84 -20.95
C TRP A 116 7.50 -1.51 -19.46
N ASP A 117 7.62 -2.50 -18.58
CA ASP A 117 7.60 -2.30 -17.12
C ASP A 117 8.67 -1.32 -16.61
N ARG A 118 9.81 -1.25 -17.30
CA ARG A 118 10.90 -0.31 -16.99
C ARG A 118 10.54 1.16 -17.25
N PHE A 119 9.68 1.42 -18.23
CA PHE A 119 9.28 2.77 -18.63
C PHE A 119 8.04 3.26 -17.87
N LEU A 120 7.29 2.34 -17.27
CA LEU A 120 6.08 2.70 -16.56
C LEU A 120 6.37 3.25 -15.16
N PRO A 121 5.67 4.31 -14.73
CA PRO A 121 5.84 4.88 -13.40
C PRO A 121 5.38 3.89 -12.33
N LYS A 122 6.25 3.60 -11.36
CA LYS A 122 5.92 2.77 -10.21
C LYS A 122 5.19 3.63 -9.16
N LEU A 123 3.88 3.50 -9.10
CA LEU A 123 3.02 4.25 -8.18
C LEU A 123 3.07 3.65 -6.77
N LYS A 124 4.21 3.77 -6.09
CA LYS A 124 4.33 3.40 -4.67
C LYS A 124 4.01 4.61 -3.80
N LYS A 125 3.23 4.42 -2.76
CA LYS A 125 3.05 5.45 -1.71
C LYS A 125 4.41 5.68 -1.04
N GLN A 126 4.93 6.90 -1.09
CA GLN A 126 6.26 7.24 -0.57
C GLN A 126 6.39 7.05 0.96
N ASN A 127 5.32 7.27 1.71
CA ASN A 127 5.32 7.26 3.17
C ASN A 127 4.69 6.02 3.80
N VAL A 128 4.56 4.92 3.08
CA VAL A 128 4.09 3.66 3.67
C VAL A 128 5.29 2.95 4.27
N LYS A 129 5.35 2.89 5.61
CA LYS A 129 6.30 2.02 6.32
C LYS A 129 6.18 0.60 5.75
N ALA A 130 7.31 0.03 5.33
CA ALA A 130 7.35 -1.36 4.89
C ALA A 130 6.75 -2.23 6.01
N LYS A 131 5.77 -3.06 5.66
CA LYS A 131 5.24 -4.04 6.62
C LYS A 131 6.42 -4.93 7.02
N LYS A 132 6.77 -4.91 8.31
CA LYS A 132 7.71 -5.91 8.85
C LYS A 132 7.19 -7.30 8.45
N PRO A 133 8.07 -8.22 8.01
CA PRO A 133 7.66 -9.59 7.77
C PRO A 133 6.93 -10.07 9.04
N LYS A 134 5.78 -10.71 8.87
CA LYS A 134 5.07 -11.31 9.99
C LYS A 134 6.00 -12.37 10.56
N GLU A 135 6.49 -12.15 11.76
CA GLU A 135 7.18 -13.19 12.51
C GLU A 135 6.21 -14.36 12.62
N THR A 136 6.58 -15.48 12.04
CA THR A 136 5.82 -16.73 12.21
C THR A 136 5.91 -17.08 13.68
N ILE A 137 4.81 -16.90 14.39
CA ILE A 137 4.70 -17.28 15.80
C ILE A 137 4.99 -18.78 15.85
N LYS A 138 6.18 -19.14 16.33
CA LYS A 138 6.54 -20.54 16.56
C LYS A 138 5.49 -21.11 17.50
N LYS A 139 4.82 -22.20 17.09
CA LYS A 139 3.87 -22.90 17.94
C LYS A 139 4.59 -23.24 19.25
N LYS A 140 4.06 -22.75 20.37
CA LYS A 140 4.60 -23.11 21.68
C LYS A 140 4.47 -24.63 21.84
N THR A 141 5.51 -25.28 22.30
CA THR A 141 5.47 -26.70 22.64
C THR A 141 4.37 -26.91 23.68
N TYR A 142 3.53 -27.91 23.47
CA TYR A 142 2.49 -28.26 24.44
C TYR A 142 3.18 -28.74 25.72
N THR A 143 2.93 -28.03 26.81
CA THR A 143 3.35 -28.41 28.14
C THR A 143 2.10 -28.65 29.01
N PRO A 144 1.95 -29.82 29.64
CA PRO A 144 0.75 -30.12 30.45
C PRO A 144 0.67 -29.26 31.71
N PHE A 145 1.76 -28.65 32.11
CA PHE A 145 1.81 -27.78 33.29
C PHE A 145 1.93 -26.30 32.85
N PRO A 146 1.24 -25.39 33.54
CA PRO A 146 1.42 -23.97 33.30
C PRO A 146 2.88 -23.58 33.59
N PRO A 147 3.46 -22.62 32.84
CA PRO A 147 4.80 -22.13 33.15
C PRO A 147 4.83 -21.55 34.56
N PRO A 148 5.97 -21.68 35.28
CA PRO A 148 6.11 -21.12 36.61
C PRO A 148 5.77 -19.63 36.58
N GLN A 149 5.03 -19.20 37.59
CA GLN A 149 4.61 -17.82 37.72
C GLN A 149 5.83 -16.93 37.92
N GLN A 150 5.99 -15.93 37.08
CA GLN A 150 7.09 -14.98 37.25
C GLN A 150 6.86 -14.15 38.52
N PRO A 151 7.89 -13.93 39.33
CA PRO A 151 7.79 -13.14 40.56
C PRO A 151 7.31 -11.71 40.19
N SER A 152 6.46 -11.15 41.01
CA SER A 152 5.98 -9.79 40.83
C SER A 152 7.13 -8.77 41.05
N LYS A 153 6.96 -7.56 40.55
CA LYS A 153 7.95 -6.48 40.76
C LYS A 153 8.16 -6.21 42.26
N LEU A 154 7.11 -6.38 43.06
CA LEU A 154 7.19 -6.21 44.53
C LEU A 154 8.02 -7.31 45.17
N ASP A 155 7.85 -8.56 44.76
CA ASP A 155 8.62 -9.69 45.27
C ASP A 155 10.12 -9.52 44.96
N LEU A 156 10.44 -9.11 43.74
CA LEU A 156 11.81 -8.79 43.32
C LEU A 156 12.42 -7.63 44.14
N GLN A 157 11.62 -6.61 44.46
CA GLN A 157 12.06 -5.48 45.29
C GLN A 157 12.25 -5.86 46.77
N LEU A 158 11.44 -6.79 47.27
CA LEU A 158 11.59 -7.35 48.62
C LEU A 158 12.82 -8.24 48.70
N GLU A 159 13.02 -9.09 47.70
CA GLU A 159 14.16 -10.00 47.63
C GLU A 159 15.51 -9.25 47.48
N SER A 160 15.53 -8.19 46.67
CA SER A 160 16.70 -7.31 46.49
C SER A 160 16.91 -6.32 47.66
N GLY A 161 15.95 -6.19 48.59
CA GLY A 161 15.99 -5.21 49.66
C GLY A 161 15.72 -3.76 49.20
N GLU A 162 15.48 -3.53 47.92
CA GLU A 162 15.21 -2.21 47.37
C GLU A 162 13.90 -1.57 47.87
N TYR A 163 12.99 -2.40 48.38
CA TYR A 163 11.73 -1.93 48.94
C TYR A 163 11.94 -1.03 50.18
N PHE A 164 12.91 -1.35 51.02
CA PHE A 164 13.20 -0.65 52.28
C PHE A 164 14.11 0.57 52.13
N LEU A 165 14.67 0.80 50.93
CA LEU A 165 15.55 1.93 50.68
C LEU A 165 14.79 3.27 50.62
N LYS A 166 15.40 4.34 51.15
CA LYS A 166 14.87 5.70 51.05
C LYS A 166 14.81 6.16 49.59
N PRO A 167 13.88 7.06 49.23
CA PRO A 167 13.72 7.54 47.84
C PRO A 167 15.00 8.13 47.23
N GLN A 168 15.85 8.74 48.05
CA GLN A 168 17.14 9.29 47.58
C GLN A 168 18.13 8.18 47.23
N GLU A 169 18.20 7.12 48.00
CA GLU A 169 19.07 5.97 47.78
C GLU A 169 18.62 5.19 46.54
N LYS A 170 17.31 5.01 46.38
CA LYS A 170 16.75 4.39 45.14
C LYS A 170 17.20 5.16 43.88
N LYS A 171 17.07 6.49 43.88
CA LYS A 171 17.52 7.34 42.76
C LYS A 171 19.02 7.21 42.52
N LYS A 172 19.84 7.18 43.57
CA LYS A 172 21.29 7.01 43.50
C LYS A 172 21.66 5.66 42.86
N ASN A 173 21.01 4.60 43.28
CA ASN A 173 21.23 3.24 42.77
C ASN A 173 20.79 3.11 41.31
N GLU A 174 19.64 3.71 40.92
CA GLU A 174 19.21 3.76 39.52
C GLU A 174 20.19 4.52 38.65
N LEU A 175 20.72 5.63 39.15
CA LEU A 175 21.71 6.42 38.44
C LEU A 175 23.03 5.66 38.26
N ALA A 176 23.48 4.97 39.30
CA ALA A 176 24.64 4.10 39.24
C ALA A 176 24.46 2.93 38.24
N LYS A 177 23.30 2.25 38.24
CA LYS A 177 22.95 1.20 37.25
C LYS A 177 22.95 1.76 35.81
N LYS A 178 22.40 2.97 35.59
CA LYS A 178 22.43 3.62 34.28
C LYS A 178 23.85 3.94 33.82
N MET A 179 24.69 4.47 34.71
CA MET A 179 26.09 4.76 34.42
C MET A 179 26.87 3.50 34.04
N GLN A 180 26.69 2.43 34.79
CA GLN A 180 27.31 1.14 34.48
C GLN A 180 26.88 0.60 33.13
N ALA A 181 25.58 0.57 32.86
CA ALA A 181 25.05 0.15 31.55
C ALA A 181 25.60 1.02 30.39
N GLN A 182 25.73 2.32 30.59
CA GLN A 182 26.33 3.20 29.58
C GLN A 182 27.82 2.91 29.36
N ALA A 183 28.56 2.64 30.43
CA ALA A 183 29.99 2.27 30.34
C ALA A 183 30.15 0.93 29.60
N GLU A 184 29.35 -0.10 29.94
CA GLU A 184 29.34 -1.36 29.19
C GLU A 184 29.01 -1.22 27.72
N HIS A 185 28.02 -0.40 27.39
CA HIS A 185 27.68 -0.11 26.01
C HIS A 185 28.77 0.68 25.25
N ALA A 186 29.50 1.53 25.97
CA ALA A 186 30.63 2.25 25.37
C ALA A 186 31.77 1.29 25.04
N VAL A 187 32.13 0.41 25.97
CA VAL A 187 33.16 -0.63 25.77
C VAL A 187 32.78 -1.58 24.63
N LYS A 188 31.52 -2.05 24.59
CA LYS A 188 31.04 -2.90 23.48
C LYS A 188 31.16 -2.22 22.12
N ARG A 189 30.78 -0.93 22.03
CA ARG A 189 30.93 -0.15 20.79
C ARG A 189 32.38 0.08 20.39
N GLU A 190 33.27 0.18 21.35
CA GLU A 190 34.71 0.32 21.09
C GLU A 190 35.29 -1.00 20.56
N GLN A 191 34.95 -2.12 21.18
CA GLN A 191 35.32 -3.46 20.70
C GLN A 191 34.75 -3.78 19.31
N GLU A 192 33.51 -3.37 19.01
CA GLU A 192 32.94 -3.52 17.67
C GLU A 192 33.69 -2.67 16.64
N ARG A 193 34.11 -1.45 17.00
CA ARG A 193 34.93 -0.61 16.13
C ARG A 193 36.32 -1.21 15.90
N GLU A 194 36.96 -1.70 16.93
CA GLU A 194 38.27 -2.37 16.82
C GLU A 194 38.20 -3.58 15.89
N LYS A 195 37.13 -4.40 15.98
CA LYS A 195 36.89 -5.52 15.05
C LYS A 195 36.80 -5.09 13.60
N MET A 196 36.30 -3.89 13.32
CA MET A 196 36.22 -3.38 11.94
C MET A 196 37.58 -2.98 11.35
N PHE A 197 38.59 -2.74 12.18
CA PHE A 197 39.95 -2.42 11.75
C PHE A 197 40.83 -3.66 11.55
N ILE A 198 40.37 -4.85 11.97
CA ILE A 198 41.07 -6.11 11.75
C ILE A 198 40.80 -6.54 10.31
N ALA A 199 41.85 -6.65 9.48
CA ALA A 199 41.69 -7.15 8.13
C ALA A 199 41.13 -8.58 8.15
N PRO A 200 40.22 -8.93 7.21
CA PRO A 200 39.75 -10.32 7.09
C PRO A 200 40.94 -11.21 6.75
N GLU A 201 41.01 -12.39 7.38
CA GLU A 201 42.02 -13.41 7.02
C GLU A 201 41.82 -13.81 5.59
N GLU A 202 42.88 -13.72 4.79
CA GLU A 202 42.84 -14.16 3.38
C GLU A 202 42.70 -15.70 3.37
N PRO A 203 41.84 -16.25 2.46
CA PRO A 203 41.62 -17.67 2.34
C PRO A 203 42.82 -18.44 1.80
#